data_d130db73bac4425e80913db99112422a
#
_entry.id   d130db73bac4425e80913db99112422a
#
_cell.length_a   1.000
_cell.length_b   1.000
_cell.length_c   1.000
_cell.angle_alpha   90.00
_cell.angle_beta   90.00
_cell.angle_gamma   90.00
#
_symmetry.space_group_name_H-M   'P 1'
#
loop_
_entity.id
_entity.type
_entity.pdbx_description
1 polymer ?
#
loop_
_entity_poly.entity_id
_entity_poly.type
_entity_poly.pdbx_seq_one_letter_code
_entity_poly.pdbx_strand_id
1 'polypeptide(L)'
;MTEELKTYTAQEPQIHFGTGGWRAIISEGFTQLNVQRVAQALAARIISQGVADKPVVIGYDQRFLSPEFAWWSAQVLAANGIHVHLIDRPAPTPMIMWTVKDLGCAYGMAITASHNPAIYNGIKVFTAGGRDAEVEITTPLQDAANALGADDIKLIELSQAQAAGLISTQTSMNWYIDSILDSVDVKAIRHAHLKIVLDPMFGVSRTCLQTILMTARCDVETIHERRDTLFGGRLPSPSSKTLQALANEVLERGAAMGIATDGDADRLGVIDNTGKFLHPNEILVLLYEYLLEEKGWHGPVVRNLATTHMLDRVARAHGEQCYEVPVGFKWVSSKMAEHDAIIGGESSGGLTVKGHIAGKDGVYAGTLLVEMVAKKGKHLSEIYADIVAKYGQLEMIETDYGFTMERKAQLLEQIYERHDLPEFGQVVDHVSYLDGCKVYFADDSWVVIRFSGTEPLLRVFAEAATYEQAQGIIDQVVAYYQLA
;
A
#
# COMPACT_ATOMS: atom_id res chain seq x y z
N MET A 1 -47.86 9.34 -16.12
CA MET A 1 -46.51 9.36 -15.53
C MET A 1 -45.59 8.57 -16.44
N THR A 2 -45.07 9.21 -17.46
CA THR A 2 -44.04 8.66 -18.35
C THR A 2 -42.73 9.30 -17.91
N GLU A 3 -41.98 8.59 -17.06
CA GLU A 3 -40.59 8.92 -16.82
C GLU A 3 -39.82 8.74 -18.13
N GLU A 4 -39.26 9.82 -18.63
CA GLU A 4 -38.28 9.79 -19.71
C GLU A 4 -37.08 8.97 -19.22
N LEU A 5 -36.94 7.78 -19.79
CA LEU A 5 -35.68 7.04 -19.74
C LEU A 5 -34.61 7.97 -20.32
N LYS A 6 -33.81 8.56 -19.45
CA LYS A 6 -32.60 9.26 -19.88
C LYS A 6 -31.79 8.24 -20.67
N THR A 7 -31.70 8.44 -21.97
CA THR A 7 -30.74 7.75 -22.82
C THR A 7 -29.36 8.13 -22.31
N TYR A 8 -28.79 7.26 -21.49
CA TYR A 8 -27.38 7.27 -21.21
C TYR A 8 -26.67 6.98 -22.53
N THR A 9 -26.17 8.01 -23.19
CA THR A 9 -25.07 7.84 -24.13
C THR A 9 -23.87 7.53 -23.26
N ALA A 10 -23.66 6.27 -22.98
CA ALA A 10 -22.50 5.77 -22.28
C ALA A 10 -21.27 6.07 -23.15
N GLN A 11 -20.57 7.16 -22.87
CA GLN A 11 -19.14 7.17 -23.15
C GLN A 11 -18.57 5.99 -22.37
N GLU A 12 -17.91 5.05 -23.05
CA GLU A 12 -17.26 3.95 -22.38
C GLU A 12 -16.36 4.52 -21.27
N PRO A 13 -16.47 4.02 -20.03
CA PRO A 13 -15.71 4.56 -18.94
C PRO A 13 -14.23 4.48 -19.25
N GLN A 14 -13.54 5.62 -19.23
CA GLN A 14 -12.11 5.69 -19.55
C GLN A 14 -11.29 4.97 -18.50
N ILE A 15 -10.30 4.23 -18.95
CA ILE A 15 -9.28 3.63 -18.10
C ILE A 15 -8.36 4.76 -17.62
N HIS A 16 -8.23 4.89 -16.29
CA HIS A 16 -7.36 5.90 -15.68
C HIS A 16 -6.52 5.29 -14.56
N PHE A 17 -5.19 5.30 -14.75
CA PHE A 17 -4.24 4.82 -13.76
C PHE A 17 -3.94 5.90 -12.73
N GLY A 18 -4.33 5.65 -11.48
CA GLY A 18 -3.93 6.44 -10.32
C GLY A 18 -2.59 5.99 -9.71
N THR A 19 -2.27 6.51 -8.53
CA THR A 19 -1.02 6.19 -7.80
C THR A 19 -0.87 4.72 -7.40
N GLY A 20 -1.95 3.97 -7.31
CA GLY A 20 -1.95 2.56 -6.91
C GLY A 20 -2.53 1.61 -7.96
N GLY A 21 -2.43 1.95 -9.25
CA GLY A 21 -2.98 1.18 -10.36
C GLY A 21 -4.31 1.75 -10.88
N TRP A 22 -4.91 1.09 -11.86
CA TRP A 22 -6.27 1.39 -12.33
C TRP A 22 -7.29 0.67 -11.45
N ARG A 23 -8.34 1.38 -11.02
CA ARG A 23 -9.45 0.83 -10.23
C ARG A 23 -10.77 1.37 -10.73
N ALA A 24 -11.77 0.49 -10.84
CA ALA A 24 -13.12 0.89 -11.24
C ALA A 24 -14.17 -0.04 -10.63
N ILE A 25 -15.44 0.39 -10.66
CA ILE A 25 -16.57 -0.42 -10.21
C ILE A 25 -16.76 -1.58 -11.20
N ILE A 26 -16.92 -2.79 -10.67
CA ILE A 26 -17.17 -4.01 -11.45
C ILE A 26 -18.46 -3.83 -12.24
N SER A 27 -18.45 -4.20 -13.51
CA SER A 27 -19.51 -4.03 -14.51
C SER A 27 -19.80 -2.60 -14.99
N GLU A 28 -19.26 -1.56 -14.37
CA GLU A 28 -19.34 -0.19 -14.90
C GLU A 28 -18.06 0.16 -15.70
N GLY A 29 -16.95 0.30 -15.01
CA GLY A 29 -15.65 0.60 -15.61
C GLY A 29 -14.73 -0.62 -15.65
N PHE A 30 -14.75 -1.46 -14.62
CA PHE A 30 -13.98 -2.69 -14.55
C PHE A 30 -14.74 -3.84 -15.23
N THR A 31 -14.63 -3.87 -16.55
CA THR A 31 -15.31 -4.86 -17.43
C THR A 31 -14.29 -5.80 -18.06
N GLN A 32 -14.74 -6.95 -18.57
CA GLN A 32 -13.90 -7.86 -19.33
C GLN A 32 -13.17 -7.15 -20.46
N LEU A 33 -13.88 -6.35 -21.25
CA LEU A 33 -13.32 -5.63 -22.38
C LEU A 33 -12.22 -4.66 -21.95
N ASN A 34 -12.45 -3.87 -20.91
CA ASN A 34 -11.45 -2.89 -20.45
C ASN A 34 -10.21 -3.58 -19.86
N VAL A 35 -10.38 -4.70 -19.16
CA VAL A 35 -9.25 -5.52 -18.68
C VAL A 35 -8.44 -6.09 -19.85
N GLN A 36 -9.12 -6.57 -20.89
CA GLN A 36 -8.48 -7.07 -22.11
C GLN A 36 -7.76 -5.95 -22.89
N ARG A 37 -8.32 -4.72 -22.93
CA ARG A 37 -7.66 -3.53 -23.48
C ARG A 37 -6.34 -3.23 -22.77
N VAL A 38 -6.32 -3.25 -21.44
CA VAL A 38 -5.09 -3.04 -20.65
C VAL A 38 -4.09 -4.14 -20.93
N ALA A 39 -4.51 -5.41 -20.99
CA ALA A 39 -3.63 -6.53 -21.30
C ALA A 39 -3.06 -6.44 -22.74
N GLN A 40 -3.87 -6.01 -23.72
CA GLN A 40 -3.43 -5.82 -25.11
C GLN A 40 -2.43 -4.65 -25.24
N ALA A 41 -2.68 -3.55 -24.56
CA ALA A 41 -1.75 -2.42 -24.51
C ALA A 41 -0.42 -2.81 -23.83
N LEU A 42 -0.47 -3.60 -22.76
CA LEU A 42 0.74 -4.15 -22.12
C LEU A 42 1.50 -5.09 -23.06
N ALA A 43 0.79 -5.96 -23.79
CA ALA A 43 1.41 -6.84 -24.79
C ALA A 43 2.13 -6.05 -25.89
N ALA A 44 1.49 -5.01 -26.42
CA ALA A 44 2.09 -4.13 -27.43
C ALA A 44 3.36 -3.44 -26.89
N ARG A 45 3.34 -2.98 -25.66
CA ARG A 45 4.50 -2.39 -24.98
C ARG A 45 5.65 -3.39 -24.83
N ILE A 46 5.37 -4.59 -24.32
CA ILE A 46 6.36 -5.68 -24.16
C ILE A 46 7.05 -6.00 -25.50
N ILE A 47 6.27 -6.12 -26.55
CA ILE A 47 6.77 -6.40 -27.91
C ILE A 47 7.63 -5.23 -28.42
N SER A 48 7.15 -3.99 -28.25
CA SER A 48 7.88 -2.79 -28.71
C SER A 48 9.23 -2.59 -28.01
N GLN A 49 9.34 -3.06 -26.76
CA GLN A 49 10.58 -3.03 -25.98
C GLN A 49 11.51 -4.20 -26.26
N GLY A 50 11.10 -5.19 -27.07
CA GLY A 50 11.91 -6.36 -27.41
C GLY A 50 12.13 -7.31 -26.23
N VAL A 51 11.20 -7.35 -25.24
CA VAL A 51 11.28 -8.21 -24.03
C VAL A 51 10.20 -9.29 -24.01
N ALA A 52 9.63 -9.64 -25.14
CA ALA A 52 8.58 -10.65 -25.26
C ALA A 52 9.06 -12.10 -24.97
N ASP A 53 10.37 -12.32 -24.94
CA ASP A 53 11.01 -13.56 -24.51
C ASP A 53 10.95 -13.78 -22.99
N LYS A 54 10.74 -12.70 -22.22
CA LYS A 54 10.56 -12.79 -20.76
C LYS A 54 9.09 -13.00 -20.41
N PRO A 55 8.79 -13.92 -19.49
CA PRO A 55 7.41 -14.16 -19.08
C PRO A 55 6.82 -12.98 -18.30
N VAL A 56 5.49 -12.95 -18.23
CA VAL A 56 4.71 -12.04 -17.37
C VAL A 56 4.07 -12.85 -16.26
N VAL A 57 4.21 -12.39 -15.01
CA VAL A 57 3.51 -12.96 -13.86
C VAL A 57 2.15 -12.29 -13.72
N ILE A 58 1.08 -13.07 -13.58
CA ILE A 58 -0.25 -12.56 -13.24
C ILE A 58 -0.73 -13.24 -11.96
N GLY A 59 -1.15 -12.45 -10.99
CA GLY A 59 -1.80 -12.91 -9.77
C GLY A 59 -3.06 -12.11 -9.47
N TYR A 60 -3.78 -12.49 -8.42
CA TYR A 60 -5.07 -11.90 -8.09
C TYR A 60 -5.40 -12.03 -6.60
N ASP A 61 -6.29 -11.16 -6.10
CA ASP A 61 -6.78 -11.17 -4.73
C ASP A 61 -8.10 -11.95 -4.56
N GLN A 62 -8.77 -11.79 -3.41
CA GLN A 62 -10.02 -12.50 -3.06
C GLN A 62 -11.28 -11.87 -3.67
N ARG A 63 -11.19 -10.75 -4.39
CA ARG A 63 -12.33 -10.00 -4.90
C ARG A 63 -13.15 -10.81 -5.90
N PHE A 64 -14.40 -10.40 -6.06
CA PHE A 64 -15.31 -11.00 -7.02
C PHE A 64 -14.73 -10.92 -8.43
N LEU A 65 -14.76 -12.03 -9.17
CA LEU A 65 -14.24 -12.20 -10.52
C LEU A 65 -12.71 -11.94 -10.68
N SER A 66 -11.94 -11.79 -9.61
CA SER A 66 -10.47 -11.59 -9.75
C SER A 66 -9.78 -12.74 -10.51
N PRO A 67 -10.10 -14.03 -10.28
CA PRO A 67 -9.56 -15.13 -11.09
C PRO A 67 -9.90 -15.00 -12.57
N GLU A 68 -11.15 -14.69 -12.90
CA GLU A 68 -11.64 -14.55 -14.28
C GLU A 68 -10.93 -13.40 -15.00
N PHE A 69 -10.77 -12.26 -14.35
CA PHE A 69 -10.02 -11.11 -14.89
C PHE A 69 -8.55 -11.46 -15.12
N ALA A 70 -7.93 -12.25 -14.25
CA ALA A 70 -6.56 -12.74 -14.43
C ALA A 70 -6.47 -13.66 -15.65
N TRP A 71 -7.42 -14.57 -15.83
CA TRP A 71 -7.47 -15.47 -16.99
C TRP A 71 -7.69 -14.71 -18.30
N TRP A 72 -8.58 -13.74 -18.36
CA TRP A 72 -8.81 -12.91 -19.55
C TRP A 72 -7.56 -12.10 -19.91
N SER A 73 -6.84 -11.59 -18.93
CA SER A 73 -5.55 -10.90 -19.16
C SER A 73 -4.50 -11.87 -19.71
N ALA A 74 -4.42 -13.09 -19.16
CA ALA A 74 -3.47 -14.10 -19.60
C ALA A 74 -3.75 -14.56 -21.02
N GLN A 75 -5.03 -14.73 -21.43
CA GLN A 75 -5.43 -15.09 -22.79
C GLN A 75 -4.98 -14.06 -23.83
N VAL A 76 -5.09 -12.77 -23.51
CA VAL A 76 -4.64 -11.69 -24.39
C VAL A 76 -3.12 -11.69 -24.55
N LEU A 77 -2.36 -11.78 -23.43
CA LEU A 77 -0.91 -11.83 -23.48
C LEU A 77 -0.41 -13.04 -24.29
N ALA A 78 -0.97 -14.22 -24.03
CA ALA A 78 -0.64 -15.45 -24.72
C ALA A 78 -0.97 -15.38 -26.22
N ALA A 79 -2.10 -14.76 -26.60
CA ALA A 79 -2.46 -14.56 -28.01
C ALA A 79 -1.46 -13.63 -28.76
N ASN A 80 -0.71 -12.83 -28.04
CA ASN A 80 0.38 -12.01 -28.56
C ASN A 80 1.76 -12.69 -28.47
N GLY A 81 1.81 -14.00 -28.14
CA GLY A 81 3.05 -14.79 -28.07
C GLY A 81 3.87 -14.59 -26.80
N ILE A 82 3.29 -13.96 -25.77
CA ILE A 82 3.98 -13.70 -24.50
C ILE A 82 3.66 -14.82 -23.52
N HIS A 83 4.70 -15.43 -22.92
CA HIS A 83 4.55 -16.44 -21.88
C HIS A 83 4.00 -15.84 -20.59
N VAL A 84 3.01 -16.49 -19.97
CA VAL A 84 2.38 -16.07 -18.74
C VAL A 84 2.55 -17.12 -17.65
N HIS A 85 3.06 -16.69 -16.51
CA HIS A 85 3.03 -17.41 -15.25
C HIS A 85 1.81 -16.96 -14.44
N LEU A 86 0.75 -17.75 -14.44
CA LEU A 86 -0.47 -17.46 -13.70
C LEU A 86 -0.38 -18.07 -12.30
N ILE A 87 -0.45 -17.24 -11.27
CA ILE A 87 -0.45 -17.68 -9.87
C ILE A 87 -1.66 -18.57 -9.59
N ASP A 88 -1.44 -19.72 -8.96
CA ASP A 88 -2.41 -20.82 -8.81
C ASP A 88 -3.59 -20.53 -7.87
N ARG A 89 -3.49 -19.48 -7.06
CA ARG A 89 -4.47 -19.13 -6.03
C ARG A 89 -4.49 -17.62 -5.72
N PRO A 90 -5.52 -17.11 -5.00
CA PRO A 90 -5.45 -15.75 -4.47
C PRO A 90 -4.18 -15.53 -3.67
N ALA A 91 -3.49 -14.43 -3.95
CA ALA A 91 -2.14 -14.19 -3.47
C ALA A 91 -1.93 -12.74 -3.04
N PRO A 92 -1.09 -12.49 -2.01
CA PRO A 92 -0.63 -11.16 -1.68
C PRO A 92 0.00 -10.44 -2.86
N THR A 93 -0.33 -9.17 -3.04
CA THR A 93 0.35 -8.31 -4.03
C THR A 93 1.88 -8.37 -3.86
N PRO A 94 2.45 -8.28 -2.64
CA PRO A 94 3.90 -8.43 -2.46
C PRO A 94 4.46 -9.79 -2.92
N MET A 95 3.71 -10.90 -2.77
CA MET A 95 4.14 -12.19 -3.31
C MET A 95 4.20 -12.19 -4.85
N ILE A 96 3.24 -11.52 -5.50
CA ILE A 96 3.26 -11.37 -6.97
C ILE A 96 4.49 -10.56 -7.40
N MET A 97 4.77 -9.44 -6.72
CA MET A 97 5.94 -8.60 -6.96
C MET A 97 7.24 -9.38 -6.71
N TRP A 98 7.30 -10.15 -5.62
CA TRP A 98 8.42 -11.02 -5.31
C TRP A 98 8.66 -12.05 -6.43
N THR A 99 7.59 -12.66 -6.96
CA THR A 99 7.67 -13.63 -8.06
C THR A 99 8.20 -12.97 -9.34
N VAL A 100 7.80 -11.72 -9.65
CA VAL A 100 8.35 -10.95 -10.77
C VAL A 100 9.87 -10.77 -10.64
N LYS A 101 10.33 -10.44 -9.42
CA LYS A 101 11.76 -10.29 -9.10
C LYS A 101 12.49 -11.62 -9.20
N ASP A 102 11.98 -12.67 -8.57
CA ASP A 102 12.61 -13.98 -8.44
C ASP A 102 12.78 -14.67 -9.81
N LEU A 103 11.76 -14.63 -10.65
CA LEU A 103 11.79 -15.19 -12.00
C LEU A 103 12.45 -14.28 -13.04
N GLY A 104 12.90 -13.09 -12.67
CA GLY A 104 13.52 -12.13 -13.60
C GLY A 104 12.58 -11.65 -14.71
N CYS A 105 11.27 -11.59 -14.45
CA CYS A 105 10.27 -11.14 -15.39
C CYS A 105 10.43 -9.65 -15.70
N ALA A 106 10.10 -9.25 -16.94
CA ALA A 106 10.10 -7.83 -17.32
C ALA A 106 8.89 -7.10 -16.75
N TYR A 107 7.76 -7.78 -16.66
CA TYR A 107 6.50 -7.24 -16.17
C TYR A 107 5.75 -8.24 -15.31
N GLY A 108 4.86 -7.70 -14.46
CA GLY A 108 3.85 -8.45 -13.73
C GLY A 108 2.55 -7.67 -13.62
N MET A 109 1.48 -8.36 -13.25
CA MET A 109 0.15 -7.80 -13.08
C MET A 109 -0.52 -8.40 -11.86
N ALA A 110 -1.13 -7.57 -11.02
CA ALA A 110 -2.03 -8.02 -9.97
C ALA A 110 -3.46 -7.52 -10.24
N ILE A 111 -4.41 -8.45 -10.19
CA ILE A 111 -5.85 -8.12 -10.25
C ILE A 111 -6.32 -7.88 -8.82
N THR A 112 -6.43 -6.61 -8.46
CA THR A 112 -6.78 -6.16 -7.11
C THR A 112 -7.20 -4.70 -7.09
N ALA A 113 -8.06 -4.33 -6.15
CA ALA A 113 -8.32 -2.94 -5.79
C ALA A 113 -7.86 -2.62 -4.35
N SER A 114 -6.93 -3.44 -3.78
CA SER A 114 -6.33 -3.24 -2.45
C SER A 114 -7.41 -3.05 -1.37
N HIS A 115 -7.45 -1.88 -0.74
CA HIS A 115 -8.37 -1.53 0.35
C HIS A 115 -9.71 -0.91 -0.09
N ASN A 116 -9.97 -0.78 -1.40
CA ASN A 116 -11.24 -0.20 -1.88
C ASN A 116 -12.45 -1.08 -1.50
N PRO A 117 -13.67 -0.49 -1.49
CA PRO A 117 -14.91 -1.25 -1.29
C PRO A 117 -15.02 -2.49 -2.19
N ALA A 118 -15.79 -3.48 -1.77
CA ALA A 118 -15.95 -4.77 -2.46
C ALA A 118 -16.47 -4.68 -3.90
N ILE A 119 -17.21 -3.61 -4.22
CA ILE A 119 -17.74 -3.37 -5.57
C ILE A 119 -16.66 -2.96 -6.59
N TYR A 120 -15.44 -2.61 -6.14
CA TYR A 120 -14.31 -2.29 -7.00
C TYR A 120 -13.45 -3.51 -7.30
N ASN A 121 -12.84 -3.51 -8.49
CA ASN A 121 -11.65 -4.29 -8.78
C ASN A 121 -10.65 -3.41 -9.52
N GLY A 122 -9.44 -3.92 -9.83
CA GLY A 122 -8.39 -3.10 -10.41
C GLY A 122 -7.24 -3.91 -10.99
N ILE A 123 -6.32 -3.20 -11.62
CA ILE A 123 -5.06 -3.73 -12.13
C ILE A 123 -3.91 -2.88 -11.61
N LYS A 124 -2.95 -3.54 -10.94
CA LYS A 124 -1.62 -3.01 -10.69
C LYS A 124 -0.66 -3.63 -11.70
N VAL A 125 0.23 -2.82 -12.26
CA VAL A 125 1.29 -3.27 -13.17
C VAL A 125 2.64 -3.14 -12.45
N PHE A 126 3.45 -4.18 -12.56
CA PHE A 126 4.80 -4.23 -12.00
C PHE A 126 5.84 -4.30 -13.12
N THR A 127 7.03 -3.83 -12.82
CA THR A 127 8.21 -3.85 -13.69
C THR A 127 9.31 -4.75 -13.12
N ALA A 128 10.36 -4.92 -13.88
CA ALA A 128 11.52 -5.73 -13.48
C ALA A 128 12.01 -5.38 -12.07
N GLY A 129 12.34 -6.42 -11.30
CA GLY A 129 12.73 -6.29 -9.89
C GLY A 129 11.57 -6.21 -8.91
N GLY A 130 10.31 -6.40 -9.36
CA GLY A 130 9.12 -6.36 -8.49
C GLY A 130 8.84 -4.95 -7.97
N ARG A 131 8.76 -3.97 -8.87
CA ARG A 131 8.46 -2.56 -8.59
C ARG A 131 7.09 -2.18 -9.14
N ASP A 132 6.39 -1.27 -8.47
CA ASP A 132 5.24 -0.60 -9.07
C ASP A 132 5.65 0.14 -10.34
N ALA A 133 4.83 0.05 -11.40
CA ALA A 133 5.09 0.78 -12.64
C ALA A 133 4.93 2.30 -12.42
N GLU A 134 5.93 3.05 -12.85
CA GLU A 134 5.97 4.51 -12.78
C GLU A 134 5.00 5.16 -13.79
N VAL A 135 4.77 6.47 -13.66
CA VAL A 135 3.82 7.24 -14.51
C VAL A 135 4.24 7.19 -15.97
N GLU A 136 5.52 7.16 -16.24
CA GLU A 136 6.14 7.05 -17.57
C GLU A 136 5.80 5.73 -18.28
N ILE A 137 5.31 4.76 -17.50
CA ILE A 137 4.83 3.46 -18.01
C ILE A 137 3.31 3.43 -18.01
N THR A 138 2.68 3.86 -16.93
CA THR A 138 1.22 3.72 -16.75
C THR A 138 0.42 4.72 -17.60
N THR A 139 0.92 5.95 -17.84
CA THR A 139 0.26 6.92 -18.71
C THR A 139 0.21 6.47 -20.17
N PRO A 140 1.34 6.10 -20.84
CA PRO A 140 1.27 5.56 -22.18
C PRO A 140 0.46 4.26 -22.29
N LEU A 141 0.47 3.41 -21.24
CA LEU A 141 -0.34 2.20 -21.19
C LEU A 141 -1.84 2.52 -21.15
N GLN A 142 -2.24 3.49 -20.35
CA GLN A 142 -3.60 4.02 -20.27
C GLN A 142 -4.07 4.55 -21.62
N ASP A 143 -3.27 5.42 -22.24
CA ASP A 143 -3.62 6.06 -23.51
C ASP A 143 -3.77 5.03 -24.63
N ALA A 144 -2.85 4.07 -24.69
CA ALA A 144 -2.93 2.95 -25.63
C ALA A 144 -4.18 2.09 -25.38
N ALA A 145 -4.49 1.75 -24.11
CA ALA A 145 -5.67 0.96 -23.78
C ALA A 145 -6.97 1.68 -24.14
N ASN A 146 -7.06 2.98 -23.91
CA ASN A 146 -8.23 3.79 -24.27
C ASN A 146 -8.42 3.97 -25.79
N ALA A 147 -7.35 3.80 -26.58
CA ALA A 147 -7.43 3.88 -28.05
C ALA A 147 -7.91 2.57 -28.72
N LEU A 148 -7.92 1.43 -27.98
CA LEU A 148 -8.27 0.12 -28.53
C LEU A 148 -9.79 -0.09 -28.56
N GLY A 149 -10.31 -0.63 -29.67
CA GLY A 149 -11.65 -1.20 -29.78
C GLY A 149 -11.67 -2.69 -29.42
N ALA A 150 -12.85 -3.30 -29.42
CA ALA A 150 -13.00 -4.75 -29.18
C ALA A 150 -12.30 -5.59 -30.28
N ASP A 151 -12.31 -5.12 -31.53
CA ASP A 151 -11.72 -5.83 -32.68
C ASP A 151 -10.20 -5.80 -32.68
N ASP A 152 -9.56 -4.92 -31.90
CA ASP A 152 -8.11 -4.80 -31.79
C ASP A 152 -7.51 -5.82 -30.80
N ILE A 153 -8.35 -6.53 -30.04
CA ILE A 153 -7.93 -7.45 -28.99
C ILE A 153 -7.73 -8.84 -29.56
N LYS A 154 -6.52 -9.36 -29.43
CA LYS A 154 -6.20 -10.75 -29.80
C LYS A 154 -6.55 -11.67 -28.63
N LEU A 155 -7.20 -12.76 -28.93
CA LEU A 155 -7.62 -13.77 -27.95
C LEU A 155 -7.19 -15.16 -28.36
N ILE A 156 -6.84 -15.99 -27.40
CA ILE A 156 -6.63 -17.43 -27.56
C ILE A 156 -7.43 -18.14 -26.46
N GLU A 157 -7.99 -19.29 -26.80
CA GLU A 157 -8.66 -20.12 -25.79
C GLU A 157 -7.67 -20.56 -24.71
N LEU A 158 -8.09 -20.48 -23.43
CA LEU A 158 -7.22 -20.78 -22.29
C LEU A 158 -6.60 -22.19 -22.39
N SER A 159 -7.40 -23.19 -22.75
CA SER A 159 -6.94 -24.56 -22.93
C SER A 159 -5.91 -24.71 -24.06
N GLN A 160 -6.06 -23.96 -25.15
CA GLN A 160 -5.11 -23.94 -26.25
C GLN A 160 -3.80 -23.27 -25.85
N ALA A 161 -3.87 -22.15 -25.14
CA ALA A 161 -2.69 -21.45 -24.64
C ALA A 161 -1.89 -22.31 -23.63
N GLN A 162 -2.58 -23.04 -22.76
CA GLN A 162 -1.94 -23.99 -21.83
C GLN A 162 -1.31 -25.17 -22.58
N ALA A 163 -2.01 -25.75 -23.55
CA ALA A 163 -1.46 -26.84 -24.37
C ALA A 163 -0.24 -26.41 -25.21
N ALA A 164 -0.20 -25.16 -25.66
CA ALA A 164 0.93 -24.56 -26.33
C ALA A 164 2.08 -24.13 -25.39
N GLY A 165 1.93 -24.28 -24.07
CA GLY A 165 2.91 -23.85 -23.08
C GLY A 165 3.02 -22.33 -22.88
N LEU A 166 2.11 -21.55 -23.48
CA LEU A 166 2.09 -20.09 -23.36
C LEU A 166 1.55 -19.60 -22.00
N ILE A 167 0.70 -20.41 -21.35
CA ILE A 167 0.23 -20.14 -19.99
C ILE A 167 0.59 -21.33 -19.09
N SER A 168 1.38 -21.05 -18.07
CA SER A 168 1.74 -22.05 -17.04
C SER A 168 1.22 -21.61 -15.67
N THR A 169 0.90 -22.59 -14.83
CA THR A 169 0.54 -22.35 -13.43
C THR A 169 1.80 -22.17 -12.60
N GLN A 170 1.85 -21.11 -11.79
CA GLN A 170 2.98 -20.77 -10.93
C GLN A 170 2.61 -20.94 -9.44
N THR A 171 3.38 -21.73 -8.71
CA THR A 171 3.20 -22.01 -7.28
C THR A 171 4.29 -21.31 -6.45
N SER A 172 4.20 -20.00 -6.27
CA SER A 172 5.24 -19.19 -5.60
C SER A 172 5.07 -19.10 -4.08
N MET A 173 3.96 -19.52 -3.51
CA MET A 173 3.61 -19.28 -2.10
C MET A 173 4.70 -19.77 -1.12
N ASN A 174 5.17 -20.99 -1.28
CA ASN A 174 6.17 -21.54 -0.37
C ASN A 174 7.51 -20.82 -0.50
N TRP A 175 7.94 -20.53 -1.72
CA TRP A 175 9.20 -19.81 -1.98
C TRP A 175 9.19 -18.39 -1.38
N TYR A 176 8.06 -17.70 -1.47
CA TYR A 176 7.86 -16.39 -0.85
C TYR A 176 7.90 -16.51 0.69
N ILE A 177 7.24 -17.50 1.28
CA ILE A 177 7.28 -17.79 2.71
C ILE A 177 8.72 -18.05 3.16
N ASP A 178 9.45 -18.91 2.44
CA ASP A 178 10.84 -19.25 2.74
C ASP A 178 11.74 -18.01 2.67
N SER A 179 11.55 -17.14 1.67
CA SER A 179 12.31 -15.89 1.53
C SER A 179 12.15 -14.95 2.73
N ILE A 180 10.95 -14.90 3.32
CA ILE A 180 10.69 -14.12 4.53
C ILE A 180 11.32 -14.79 5.76
N LEU A 181 11.16 -16.11 5.90
CA LEU A 181 11.75 -16.87 7.01
C LEU A 181 13.29 -16.75 7.02
N ASP A 182 13.92 -16.72 5.85
CA ASP A 182 15.37 -16.53 5.71
C ASP A 182 15.83 -15.10 6.07
N SER A 183 14.92 -14.13 6.02
CA SER A 183 15.19 -12.71 6.30
C SER A 183 15.07 -12.33 7.78
N VAL A 184 14.50 -13.22 8.62
CA VAL A 184 14.24 -12.98 10.04
C VAL A 184 14.91 -14.03 10.93
N ASP A 185 15.13 -13.68 12.20
CA ASP A 185 15.65 -14.63 13.20
C ASP A 185 14.53 -15.54 13.74
N VAL A 186 14.19 -16.55 12.96
CA VAL A 186 13.17 -17.56 13.34
C VAL A 186 13.47 -18.22 14.69
N LYS A 187 14.76 -18.33 15.08
CA LYS A 187 15.14 -18.94 16.37
C LYS A 187 14.74 -18.03 17.53
N ALA A 188 14.97 -16.72 17.42
CA ALA A 188 14.54 -15.75 18.43
C ALA A 188 13.02 -15.76 18.58
N ILE A 189 12.26 -15.72 17.46
CA ILE A 189 10.80 -15.78 17.49
C ILE A 189 10.33 -17.08 18.19
N ARG A 190 10.91 -18.22 17.84
CA ARG A 190 10.55 -19.52 18.42
C ARG A 190 10.75 -19.58 19.93
N HIS A 191 11.81 -18.98 20.45
CA HIS A 191 12.11 -18.98 21.89
C HIS A 191 11.21 -18.05 22.68
N ALA A 192 10.63 -17.06 22.04
CA ALA A 192 9.76 -16.08 22.71
C ALA A 192 8.34 -16.58 22.99
N HIS A 193 7.91 -17.69 22.34
CA HIS A 193 6.57 -18.29 22.52
C HIS A 193 5.42 -17.28 22.45
N LEU A 194 5.46 -16.37 21.47
CA LEU A 194 4.50 -15.30 21.35
C LEU A 194 3.11 -15.80 20.94
N LYS A 195 2.08 -15.25 21.56
CA LYS A 195 0.70 -15.40 21.13
C LYS A 195 0.32 -14.21 20.26
N ILE A 196 -0.17 -14.48 19.06
CA ILE A 196 -0.50 -13.49 18.04
C ILE A 196 -1.94 -13.69 17.58
N VAL A 197 -2.69 -12.60 17.43
CA VAL A 197 -3.99 -12.64 16.72
C VAL A 197 -3.79 -12.08 15.33
N LEU A 198 -4.18 -12.85 14.32
CA LEU A 198 -4.09 -12.47 12.91
C LEU A 198 -5.47 -12.11 12.36
N ASP A 199 -5.60 -10.96 11.70
CA ASP A 199 -6.78 -10.55 10.96
C ASP A 199 -6.44 -10.24 9.50
N PRO A 200 -6.60 -11.17 8.56
CA PRO A 200 -6.42 -10.91 7.15
C PRO A 200 -7.53 -10.03 6.54
N MET A 201 -8.50 -9.59 7.32
CA MET A 201 -9.66 -8.80 6.88
C MET A 201 -10.38 -9.42 5.66
N PHE A 202 -10.57 -10.74 5.66
CA PHE A 202 -11.07 -11.54 4.53
C PHE A 202 -10.19 -11.48 3.27
N GLY A 203 -8.97 -10.93 3.36
CA GLY A 203 -8.01 -10.79 2.28
C GLY A 203 -7.08 -12.00 2.13
N VAL A 204 -5.94 -11.77 1.51
CA VAL A 204 -5.04 -12.82 1.00
C VAL A 204 -3.88 -13.21 1.92
N SER A 205 -3.62 -12.48 3.01
CA SER A 205 -2.45 -12.73 3.87
C SER A 205 -2.54 -13.98 4.74
N ARG A 206 -3.74 -14.53 4.94
CA ARG A 206 -3.97 -15.66 5.82
C ARG A 206 -2.93 -16.77 5.64
N THR A 207 -2.83 -17.30 4.42
CA THR A 207 -2.02 -18.49 4.17
C THR A 207 -0.54 -18.24 4.44
N CYS A 208 0.02 -17.15 3.92
CA CYS A 208 1.45 -16.87 4.06
C CYS A 208 1.80 -16.44 5.49
N LEU A 209 1.13 -15.45 6.05
CA LEU A 209 1.48 -14.91 7.37
C LEU A 209 1.22 -15.91 8.50
N GLN A 210 0.07 -16.61 8.45
CA GLN A 210 -0.21 -17.69 9.41
C GLN A 210 0.86 -18.80 9.34
N THR A 211 1.24 -19.23 8.14
CA THR A 211 2.26 -20.28 7.96
C THR A 211 3.62 -19.83 8.49
N ILE A 212 4.03 -18.58 8.22
CA ILE A 212 5.28 -18.02 8.73
C ILE A 212 5.29 -18.04 10.26
N LEU A 213 4.25 -17.50 10.89
CA LEU A 213 4.17 -17.40 12.35
C LEU A 213 4.11 -18.78 13.03
N MET A 214 3.34 -19.72 12.48
CA MET A 214 3.28 -21.10 12.99
C MET A 214 4.59 -21.86 12.79
N THR A 215 5.28 -21.64 11.67
CA THR A 215 6.63 -22.20 11.44
C THR A 215 7.63 -21.67 12.48
N ALA A 216 7.50 -20.41 12.83
CA ALA A 216 8.27 -19.79 13.91
C ALA A 216 7.75 -20.14 15.33
N ARG A 217 6.76 -21.05 15.46
CA ARG A 217 6.21 -21.54 16.73
C ARG A 217 5.47 -20.49 17.55
N CYS A 218 4.92 -19.47 16.92
CA CYS A 218 3.92 -18.62 17.57
C CYS A 218 2.61 -19.39 17.79
N ASP A 219 1.91 -19.05 18.87
CA ASP A 219 0.52 -19.46 19.09
C ASP A 219 -0.37 -18.45 18.33
N VAL A 220 -0.98 -18.91 17.22
CA VAL A 220 -1.69 -18.03 16.27
C VAL A 220 -3.17 -18.32 16.27
N GLU A 221 -3.95 -17.32 16.63
CA GLU A 221 -5.40 -17.31 16.40
C GLU A 221 -5.70 -16.42 15.20
N THR A 222 -6.60 -16.85 14.31
CA THR A 222 -6.95 -16.08 13.11
C THR A 222 -8.45 -15.78 13.07
N ILE A 223 -8.80 -14.52 12.93
CA ILE A 223 -10.18 -14.06 12.75
C ILE A 223 -10.40 -13.63 11.30
N HIS A 224 -11.65 -13.49 10.85
CA HIS A 224 -12.04 -13.07 9.50
C HIS A 224 -11.27 -13.81 8.37
N GLU A 225 -11.03 -15.11 8.58
CA GLU A 225 -10.17 -15.92 7.71
C GLU A 225 -10.90 -16.57 6.51
N ARG A 226 -12.23 -16.63 6.54
CA ARG A 226 -13.00 -17.24 5.47
C ARG A 226 -12.90 -16.44 4.18
N ARG A 227 -13.04 -17.11 3.04
CA ARG A 227 -13.22 -16.41 1.77
C ARG A 227 -14.55 -15.67 1.76
N ASP A 228 -14.48 -14.37 1.60
CA ASP A 228 -15.65 -13.50 1.47
C ASP A 228 -15.34 -12.35 0.51
N THR A 229 -15.93 -12.38 -0.67
CA THR A 229 -15.72 -11.35 -1.70
C THR A 229 -16.30 -9.98 -1.34
N LEU A 230 -17.14 -9.93 -0.29
CA LEU A 230 -17.71 -8.69 0.26
C LEU A 230 -16.93 -8.17 1.47
N PHE A 231 -15.84 -8.84 1.87
CA PHE A 231 -15.00 -8.47 3.02
C PHE A 231 -15.80 -8.27 4.32
N GLY A 232 -16.81 -9.14 4.55
CA GLY A 232 -17.70 -9.03 5.71
C GLY A 232 -18.57 -7.76 5.72
N GLY A 233 -18.77 -7.12 4.57
CA GLY A 233 -19.50 -5.86 4.43
C GLY A 233 -18.71 -4.64 4.94
N ARG A 234 -17.40 -4.75 5.09
CA ARG A 234 -16.50 -3.69 5.58
C ARG A 234 -15.46 -3.31 4.53
N LEU A 235 -14.78 -2.18 4.76
CA LEU A 235 -13.57 -1.87 3.99
C LEU A 235 -12.44 -2.81 4.44
N PRO A 236 -11.74 -3.49 3.53
CA PRO A 236 -10.56 -4.27 3.86
C PRO A 236 -9.33 -3.36 4.04
N SER A 237 -9.44 -2.42 4.96
CA SER A 237 -8.42 -1.39 5.23
C SER A 237 -8.19 -1.31 6.74
N PRO A 238 -7.00 -1.65 7.24
CA PRO A 238 -6.70 -1.62 8.66
C PRO A 238 -6.69 -0.18 9.18
N SER A 239 -7.49 0.07 10.19
CA SER A 239 -7.60 1.35 10.90
C SER A 239 -8.11 1.15 12.32
N SER A 240 -8.02 2.17 13.17
CA SER A 240 -8.58 2.13 14.52
C SER A 240 -10.08 1.79 14.54
N LYS A 241 -10.82 2.17 13.49
CA LYS A 241 -12.26 1.90 13.36
C LYS A 241 -12.57 0.47 12.92
N THR A 242 -11.78 -0.08 12.00
CA THR A 242 -12.03 -1.40 11.41
C THR A 242 -11.48 -2.55 12.24
N LEU A 243 -10.49 -2.30 13.10
CA LEU A 243 -9.78 -3.32 13.89
C LEU A 243 -10.29 -3.51 15.32
N GLN A 244 -11.51 -3.04 15.66
CA GLN A 244 -12.08 -3.22 17.02
C GLN A 244 -12.22 -4.70 17.42
N ALA A 245 -12.60 -5.58 16.48
CA ALA A 245 -12.69 -7.01 16.75
C ALA A 245 -11.31 -7.60 17.06
N LEU A 246 -10.27 -7.19 16.32
CA LEU A 246 -8.89 -7.61 16.57
C LEU A 246 -8.40 -7.12 17.96
N ALA A 247 -8.70 -5.87 18.33
CA ALA A 247 -8.34 -5.32 19.62
C ALA A 247 -8.98 -6.11 20.79
N ASN A 248 -10.25 -6.46 20.66
CA ASN A 248 -10.95 -7.27 21.65
C ASN A 248 -10.32 -8.67 21.80
N GLU A 249 -10.03 -9.35 20.67
CA GLU A 249 -9.37 -10.66 20.72
C GLU A 249 -7.97 -10.62 21.34
N VAL A 250 -7.20 -9.55 21.06
CA VAL A 250 -5.87 -9.35 21.69
C VAL A 250 -6.01 -9.29 23.20
N LEU A 251 -6.95 -8.50 23.71
CA LEU A 251 -7.18 -8.34 25.14
C LEU A 251 -7.72 -9.62 25.80
N GLU A 252 -8.74 -10.24 25.21
CA GLU A 252 -9.37 -11.44 25.74
C GLU A 252 -8.41 -12.63 25.83
N ARG A 253 -7.52 -12.75 24.85
CA ARG A 253 -6.53 -13.84 24.79
C ARG A 253 -5.21 -13.52 25.49
N GLY A 254 -4.99 -12.29 25.92
CA GLY A 254 -3.69 -11.82 26.42
C GLY A 254 -2.59 -12.00 25.37
N ALA A 255 -2.87 -11.67 24.12
CA ALA A 255 -1.90 -11.80 23.04
C ALA A 255 -0.82 -10.71 23.11
N ALA A 256 0.36 -11.00 22.61
CA ALA A 256 1.46 -10.04 22.52
C ALA A 256 1.15 -8.90 21.55
N MET A 257 0.40 -9.20 20.48
CA MET A 257 -0.09 -8.23 19.52
C MET A 257 -1.17 -8.83 18.62
N GLY A 258 -1.92 -7.96 17.94
CA GLY A 258 -2.77 -8.28 16.80
C GLY A 258 -2.15 -7.75 15.51
N ILE A 259 -2.16 -8.53 14.44
CA ILE A 259 -1.66 -8.15 13.13
C ILE A 259 -2.79 -8.23 12.11
N ALA A 260 -3.01 -7.15 11.37
CA ALA A 260 -3.96 -7.11 10.27
C ALA A 260 -3.29 -6.66 8.97
N THR A 261 -3.84 -7.10 7.84
CA THR A 261 -3.45 -6.58 6.52
C THR A 261 -4.66 -6.13 5.74
N ASP A 262 -4.46 -5.28 4.74
CA ASP A 262 -5.55 -4.94 3.82
C ASP A 262 -5.85 -6.08 2.83
N GLY A 263 -6.81 -5.85 1.94
CA GLY A 263 -7.35 -6.91 1.05
C GLY A 263 -6.31 -7.64 0.21
N ASP A 264 -5.26 -6.96 -0.24
CA ASP A 264 -4.16 -7.52 -1.04
C ASP A 264 -2.82 -7.62 -0.28
N ALA A 265 -2.86 -7.36 1.03
CA ALA A 265 -1.77 -7.55 1.99
C ALA A 265 -0.51 -6.69 1.73
N ASP A 266 -0.66 -5.55 1.07
CA ASP A 266 0.45 -4.60 0.88
C ASP A 266 0.55 -3.58 2.03
N ARG A 267 -0.48 -3.47 2.91
CA ARG A 267 -0.51 -2.62 4.10
C ARG A 267 -0.60 -3.44 5.38
N LEU A 268 -0.10 -2.84 6.45
CA LEU A 268 -0.08 -3.42 7.78
C LEU A 268 -0.87 -2.54 8.76
N GLY A 269 -1.68 -3.18 9.60
CA GLY A 269 -2.26 -2.58 10.80
C GLY A 269 -1.92 -3.43 12.03
N VAL A 270 -1.68 -2.80 13.15
CA VAL A 270 -1.23 -3.47 14.37
C VAL A 270 -2.04 -2.99 15.57
N ILE A 271 -2.43 -3.95 16.40
CA ILE A 271 -2.93 -3.72 17.74
C ILE A 271 -1.85 -4.16 18.74
N ASP A 272 -1.49 -3.31 19.68
CA ASP A 272 -0.53 -3.68 20.73
C ASP A 272 -1.15 -4.56 21.82
N ASN A 273 -0.34 -4.99 22.76
CA ASN A 273 -0.76 -5.82 23.90
C ASN A 273 -1.80 -5.16 24.83
N THR A 274 -1.98 -3.84 24.74
CA THR A 274 -2.98 -3.08 25.52
C THR A 274 -4.31 -2.89 24.79
N GLY A 275 -4.42 -3.38 23.55
CA GLY A 275 -5.57 -3.18 22.68
C GLY A 275 -5.56 -1.85 21.91
N LYS A 276 -4.47 -1.07 22.00
CA LYS A 276 -4.31 0.19 21.27
C LYS A 276 -3.93 -0.10 19.81
N PHE A 277 -4.60 0.60 18.88
CA PHE A 277 -4.16 0.64 17.49
C PHE A 277 -2.87 1.47 17.39
N LEU A 278 -1.81 0.85 16.86
CA LEU A 278 -0.58 1.55 16.52
C LEU A 278 -0.73 2.23 15.16
N HIS A 279 -0.53 3.54 15.13
CA HIS A 279 -0.54 4.27 13.88
C HIS A 279 0.60 3.76 12.96
N PRO A 280 0.41 3.70 11.62
CA PRO A 280 1.47 3.29 10.70
C PRO A 280 2.80 4.05 10.86
N ASN A 281 2.74 5.31 11.26
CA ASN A 281 3.92 6.10 11.61
C ASN A 281 4.70 5.47 12.79
N GLU A 282 3.99 5.03 13.84
CA GLU A 282 4.61 4.36 14.99
C GLU A 282 5.27 3.05 14.56
N ILE A 283 4.62 2.29 13.68
CA ILE A 283 5.14 1.03 13.13
C ILE A 283 6.44 1.28 12.33
N LEU A 284 6.46 2.28 11.48
CA LEU A 284 7.61 2.62 10.66
C LEU A 284 8.80 3.07 11.51
N VAL A 285 8.55 3.87 12.55
CA VAL A 285 9.56 4.30 13.52
C VAL A 285 10.12 3.12 14.31
N LEU A 286 9.26 2.24 14.83
CA LEU A 286 9.64 1.01 15.55
C LEU A 286 10.57 0.14 14.71
N LEU A 287 10.21 -0.09 13.45
CA LEU A 287 11.01 -0.92 12.55
C LEU A 287 12.33 -0.25 12.16
N TYR A 288 12.34 1.06 11.91
CA TYR A 288 13.57 1.76 11.57
C TYR A 288 14.58 1.72 12.71
N GLU A 289 14.15 2.05 13.94
CA GLU A 289 14.99 1.95 15.14
C GLU A 289 15.48 0.52 15.37
N TYR A 290 14.61 -0.47 15.18
CA TYR A 290 14.98 -1.89 15.29
C TYR A 290 16.05 -2.30 14.27
N LEU A 291 15.94 -1.87 13.03
CA LEU A 291 16.94 -2.15 11.99
C LEU A 291 18.30 -1.54 12.34
N LEU A 292 18.32 -0.32 12.88
CA LEU A 292 19.54 0.37 13.28
C LEU A 292 20.18 -0.26 14.51
N GLU A 293 19.43 -0.42 15.61
CA GLU A 293 19.99 -0.85 16.89
C GLU A 293 20.23 -2.36 17.00
N GLU A 294 19.24 -3.19 16.63
CA GLU A 294 19.29 -4.62 16.88
C GLU A 294 19.84 -5.41 15.69
N LYS A 295 19.50 -5.01 14.47
CA LYS A 295 20.08 -5.64 13.27
C LYS A 295 21.42 -5.03 12.87
N GLY A 296 21.80 -3.89 13.46
CA GLY A 296 23.06 -3.20 13.19
C GLY A 296 23.18 -2.71 11.74
N TRP A 297 22.05 -2.41 11.11
CA TRP A 297 22.04 -1.86 9.76
C TRP A 297 22.36 -0.38 9.80
N HIS A 298 22.93 0.13 8.71
CA HIS A 298 23.21 1.54 8.51
C HIS A 298 22.59 1.99 7.20
N GLY A 299 22.01 3.18 7.19
CA GLY A 299 21.44 3.80 6.02
C GLY A 299 20.21 4.63 6.29
N PRO A 300 19.84 5.47 5.31
CA PRO A 300 18.74 6.40 5.45
C PRO A 300 17.36 5.72 5.49
N VAL A 301 16.37 6.52 5.89
CA VAL A 301 14.94 6.21 5.78
C VAL A 301 14.30 7.13 4.74
N VAL A 302 13.27 6.62 4.05
CA VAL A 302 12.45 7.42 3.12
C VAL A 302 11.01 7.45 3.60
N ARG A 303 10.43 8.64 3.67
CA ARG A 303 9.02 8.86 4.02
C ARG A 303 8.33 9.80 3.04
N ASN A 304 7.02 9.68 2.89
CA ASN A 304 6.31 10.73 2.17
C ASN A 304 6.08 11.97 3.06
N LEU A 305 5.67 13.06 2.43
CA LEU A 305 5.51 14.36 3.11
C LEU A 305 4.45 14.37 4.22
N ALA A 306 3.51 13.42 4.23
CA ALA A 306 2.47 13.28 5.25
C ALA A 306 2.82 12.23 6.34
N THR A 307 4.07 11.79 6.41
CA THR A 307 4.56 10.81 7.39
C THR A 307 5.36 11.51 8.48
N THR A 308 5.40 10.93 9.68
CA THR A 308 5.96 11.54 10.90
C THR A 308 7.41 12.01 10.78
N HIS A 309 7.72 13.16 11.36
CA HIS A 309 9.08 13.68 11.57
C HIS A 309 9.83 12.96 12.72
N MET A 310 9.19 12.01 13.42
CA MET A 310 9.91 11.15 14.35
C MET A 310 11.02 10.34 13.64
N LEU A 311 10.81 9.98 12.37
CA LEU A 311 11.83 9.33 11.55
C LEU A 311 13.06 10.21 11.33
N ASP A 312 12.87 11.53 11.18
CA ASP A 312 13.96 12.49 11.06
C ASP A 312 14.77 12.59 12.36
N ARG A 313 14.09 12.53 13.52
CA ARG A 313 14.75 12.53 14.83
C ARG A 313 15.58 11.27 15.05
N VAL A 314 15.00 10.09 14.73
CA VAL A 314 15.72 8.81 14.81
C VAL A 314 16.93 8.81 13.87
N ALA A 315 16.75 9.17 12.60
CA ALA A 315 17.83 9.23 11.62
C ALA A 315 18.96 10.14 12.09
N ARG A 316 18.64 11.36 12.51
CA ARG A 316 19.61 12.35 13.02
C ARG A 316 20.40 11.82 14.23
N ALA A 317 19.75 11.12 15.15
CA ALA A 317 20.39 10.56 16.34
C ALA A 317 21.39 9.43 16.00
N HIS A 318 21.16 8.71 14.92
CA HIS A 318 22.05 7.66 14.42
C HIS A 318 23.05 8.15 13.36
N GLY A 319 23.08 9.45 13.05
CA GLY A 319 23.96 10.00 12.01
C GLY A 319 23.52 9.67 10.59
N GLU A 320 22.26 9.28 10.40
CA GLU A 320 21.67 8.90 9.14
C GLU A 320 20.79 10.04 8.56
N GLN A 321 20.33 9.86 7.31
CA GLN A 321 19.47 10.83 6.63
C GLN A 321 18.01 10.32 6.60
N CYS A 322 17.07 11.26 6.64
CA CYS A 322 15.68 11.03 6.31
C CYS A 322 15.33 11.81 5.04
N TYR A 323 14.84 11.11 4.02
CA TYR A 323 14.42 11.71 2.75
C TYR A 323 12.91 11.82 2.67
N GLU A 324 12.44 13.02 2.34
CA GLU A 324 11.04 13.30 2.09
C GLU A 324 10.72 13.24 0.59
N VAL A 325 9.57 12.61 0.23
CA VAL A 325 9.08 12.48 -1.14
C VAL A 325 7.59 12.82 -1.24
N PRO A 326 7.04 13.06 -2.45
CA PRO A 326 5.60 13.16 -2.66
C PRO A 326 4.82 11.92 -2.18
N VAL A 327 3.50 12.06 -1.99
CA VAL A 327 2.63 10.92 -1.69
C VAL A 327 2.57 9.96 -2.87
N GLY A 328 2.76 8.68 -2.57
CA GLY A 328 2.75 7.59 -3.53
C GLY A 328 3.99 6.72 -3.41
N PHE A 329 3.78 5.43 -3.18
CA PHE A 329 4.85 4.49 -2.82
C PHE A 329 5.95 4.37 -3.88
N LYS A 330 5.64 4.61 -5.17
CA LYS A 330 6.64 4.67 -6.24
C LYS A 330 7.78 5.66 -5.95
N TRP A 331 7.45 6.83 -5.38
CA TRP A 331 8.46 7.84 -4.99
C TRP A 331 9.33 7.36 -3.84
N VAL A 332 8.71 6.68 -2.85
CA VAL A 332 9.43 6.05 -1.74
C VAL A 332 10.41 5.00 -2.28
N SER A 333 9.93 4.08 -3.13
CA SER A 333 10.72 3.01 -3.71
C SER A 333 11.88 3.53 -4.58
N SER A 334 11.63 4.53 -5.43
CA SER A 334 12.67 5.13 -6.27
C SER A 334 13.72 5.86 -5.44
N LYS A 335 13.32 6.61 -4.42
CA LYS A 335 14.24 7.33 -3.53
C LYS A 335 15.06 6.38 -2.66
N MET A 336 14.47 5.27 -2.21
CA MET A 336 15.20 4.21 -1.51
C MET A 336 16.31 3.62 -2.38
N ALA A 337 16.03 3.37 -3.66
CA ALA A 337 17.02 2.83 -4.58
C ALA A 337 18.14 3.84 -4.89
N GLU A 338 17.81 5.14 -4.99
CA GLU A 338 18.75 6.22 -5.26
C GLU A 338 19.78 6.38 -4.12
N HIS A 339 19.33 6.25 -2.87
CA HIS A 339 20.14 6.51 -1.69
C HIS A 339 20.49 5.26 -0.86
N ASP A 340 20.19 4.07 -1.38
CA ASP A 340 20.42 2.79 -0.68
C ASP A 340 19.77 2.73 0.71
N ALA A 341 18.57 3.35 0.83
CA ALA A 341 17.85 3.45 2.09
C ALA A 341 17.43 2.07 2.62
N ILE A 342 17.49 1.90 3.95
CA ILE A 342 17.23 0.61 4.59
C ILE A 342 15.75 0.32 4.78
N ILE A 343 14.91 1.36 4.87
CA ILE A 343 13.47 1.25 5.02
C ILE A 343 12.79 2.48 4.40
N GLY A 344 11.58 2.30 3.91
CA GLY A 344 10.75 3.40 3.47
C GLY A 344 9.28 3.09 3.63
N GLY A 345 8.46 4.12 3.89
CA GLY A 345 7.04 3.91 4.13
C GLY A 345 6.19 5.17 4.09
N GLU A 346 4.89 4.96 4.28
CA GLU A 346 3.85 5.97 4.24
C GLU A 346 2.92 5.85 5.45
N SER A 347 2.34 6.97 5.89
CA SER A 347 1.30 7.03 6.94
C SER A 347 0.08 6.14 6.64
N SER A 348 -0.11 5.72 5.39
CA SER A 348 -1.18 4.80 4.97
C SER A 348 -0.96 3.33 5.35
N GLY A 349 0.18 2.97 5.96
CA GLY A 349 0.50 1.61 6.43
C GLY A 349 1.30 0.76 5.43
N GLY A 350 1.66 1.31 4.28
CA GLY A 350 2.55 0.65 3.33
C GLY A 350 4.01 0.94 3.62
N LEU A 351 4.84 -0.09 3.72
CA LEU A 351 6.28 0.04 3.91
C LEU A 351 7.05 -1.08 3.21
N THR A 352 8.32 -0.85 2.96
CA THR A 352 9.28 -1.84 2.47
C THR A 352 10.63 -1.70 3.16
N VAL A 353 11.38 -2.79 3.16
CA VAL A 353 12.72 -2.89 3.77
C VAL A 353 13.72 -3.34 2.70
N LYS A 354 14.92 -2.77 2.73
CA LYS A 354 16.02 -3.10 1.82
C LYS A 354 16.25 -4.61 1.73
N GLY A 355 16.53 -5.09 0.52
CA GLY A 355 16.88 -6.50 0.26
C GLY A 355 15.69 -7.40 -0.06
N HIS A 356 14.45 -6.98 0.26
CA HIS A 356 13.24 -7.75 -0.03
C HIS A 356 12.68 -7.42 -1.43
N ILE A 357 11.55 -6.73 -1.52
CA ILE A 357 10.99 -6.23 -2.78
C ILE A 357 11.01 -4.68 -2.79
N ALA A 358 10.91 -4.10 -3.98
CA ALA A 358 10.84 -2.65 -4.14
C ALA A 358 9.39 -2.12 -4.09
N GLY A 359 8.52 -2.81 -3.35
CA GLY A 359 7.12 -2.49 -3.14
C GLY A 359 6.70 -2.77 -1.70
N LYS A 360 5.49 -2.35 -1.36
CA LYS A 360 4.94 -2.53 -0.01
C LYS A 360 4.72 -4.01 0.31
N ASP A 361 5.03 -4.41 1.56
CA ASP A 361 4.81 -5.78 2.03
C ASP A 361 4.37 -5.81 3.49
N GLY A 362 3.05 -5.96 3.71
CA GLY A 362 2.47 -6.09 5.04
C GLY A 362 2.79 -7.42 5.72
N VAL A 363 3.05 -8.48 4.94
CA VAL A 363 3.41 -9.81 5.47
C VAL A 363 4.82 -9.80 6.06
N TYR A 364 5.78 -9.26 5.31
CA TYR A 364 7.16 -9.14 5.78
C TYR A 364 7.27 -8.15 6.95
N ALA A 365 6.63 -6.98 6.84
CA ALA A 365 6.61 -5.99 7.91
C ALA A 365 6.02 -6.53 9.23
N GLY A 366 4.89 -7.26 9.15
CA GLY A 366 4.30 -7.93 10.32
C GLY A 366 5.24 -8.97 10.93
N THR A 367 5.95 -9.74 10.11
CA THR A 367 6.94 -10.74 10.58
C THR A 367 8.13 -10.07 11.27
N LEU A 368 8.61 -8.92 10.75
CA LEU A 368 9.69 -8.16 11.40
C LEU A 368 9.28 -7.57 12.76
N LEU A 369 8.02 -7.14 12.92
CA LEU A 369 7.53 -6.70 14.23
C LEU A 369 7.53 -7.84 15.25
N VAL A 370 7.15 -9.05 14.83
CA VAL A 370 7.19 -10.23 15.70
C VAL A 370 8.65 -10.57 16.08
N GLU A 371 9.57 -10.49 15.14
CA GLU A 371 11.02 -10.64 15.42
C GLU A 371 11.51 -9.60 16.43
N MET A 372 11.14 -8.34 16.24
CA MET A 372 11.53 -7.25 17.14
C MET A 372 11.05 -7.49 18.57
N VAL A 373 9.77 -7.83 18.77
CA VAL A 373 9.22 -8.16 20.08
C VAL A 373 9.93 -9.36 20.72
N ALA A 374 10.19 -10.39 19.92
CA ALA A 374 10.91 -11.57 20.38
C ALA A 374 12.35 -11.27 20.85
N LYS A 375 13.07 -10.43 20.11
CA LYS A 375 14.46 -10.07 20.45
C LYS A 375 14.57 -9.10 21.62
N LYS A 376 13.70 -8.09 21.65
CA LYS A 376 13.71 -7.11 22.75
C LYS A 376 13.12 -7.67 24.04
N GLY A 377 12.31 -8.73 24.00
CA GLY A 377 11.66 -9.31 25.17
C GLY A 377 10.73 -8.34 25.89
N LYS A 378 10.20 -7.36 25.17
CA LYS A 378 9.31 -6.31 25.65
C LYS A 378 8.04 -6.26 24.78
N HIS A 379 6.93 -5.77 25.34
CA HIS A 379 5.73 -5.52 24.56
C HIS A 379 5.90 -4.32 23.62
N LEU A 380 5.11 -4.26 22.54
CA LEU A 380 5.13 -3.15 21.58
C LEU A 380 4.90 -1.79 22.25
N SER A 381 3.96 -1.74 23.19
CA SER A 381 3.66 -0.51 23.97
C SER A 381 4.89 -0.01 24.76
N GLU A 382 5.68 -0.93 25.34
CA GLU A 382 6.89 -0.60 26.09
C GLU A 382 8.03 -0.16 25.13
N ILE A 383 8.20 -0.86 24.01
CA ILE A 383 9.23 -0.50 23.01
C ILE A 383 8.95 0.90 22.44
N TYR A 384 7.68 1.21 22.15
CA TYR A 384 7.34 2.53 21.63
C TYR A 384 7.50 3.62 22.71
N ALA A 385 7.18 3.31 23.98
CA ALA A 385 7.43 4.23 25.10
C ALA A 385 8.92 4.54 25.27
N ASP A 386 9.82 3.56 25.09
CA ASP A 386 11.28 3.77 25.11
C ASP A 386 11.71 4.74 23.97
N ILE A 387 11.13 4.62 22.77
CA ILE A 387 11.39 5.50 21.63
C ILE A 387 10.94 6.93 21.95
N VAL A 388 9.74 7.10 22.48
CA VAL A 388 9.21 8.40 22.89
C VAL A 388 10.07 9.03 23.99
N ALA A 389 10.54 8.25 24.96
CA ALA A 389 11.43 8.72 26.00
C ALA A 389 12.79 9.18 25.45
N LYS A 390 13.29 8.55 24.40
CA LYS A 390 14.58 8.85 23.76
C LYS A 390 14.53 10.05 22.82
N TYR A 391 13.46 10.18 22.02
CA TYR A 391 13.38 11.16 20.93
C TYR A 391 12.32 12.26 21.13
N GLY A 392 11.54 12.18 22.20
CA GLY A 392 10.38 13.06 22.46
C GLY A 392 9.12 12.57 21.76
N GLN A 393 7.98 13.09 22.17
CA GLN A 393 6.68 12.75 21.61
C GLN A 393 6.36 13.60 20.40
N LEU A 394 5.64 13.02 19.44
CA LEU A 394 4.94 13.70 18.36
C LEU A 394 3.55 13.08 18.21
N GLU A 395 2.55 13.94 18.08
CA GLU A 395 1.15 13.57 17.86
C GLU A 395 0.69 14.07 16.51
N MET A 396 0.09 13.18 15.72
CA MET A 396 -0.39 13.49 14.38
C MET A 396 -1.90 13.43 14.33
N ILE A 397 -2.51 14.41 13.68
CA ILE A 397 -3.95 14.48 13.40
C ILE A 397 -4.15 14.50 11.89
N GLU A 398 -5.07 13.66 11.42
CA GLU A 398 -5.51 13.58 10.03
C GLU A 398 -7.00 13.92 9.95
N THR A 399 -7.36 14.88 9.09
CA THR A 399 -8.75 15.29 8.90
C THR A 399 -9.03 15.49 7.41
N ASP A 400 -10.18 15.00 6.97
CA ASP A 400 -10.67 15.13 5.60
C ASP A 400 -11.85 16.09 5.54
N TYR A 401 -11.85 17.03 4.59
CA TYR A 401 -12.90 18.01 4.37
C TYR A 401 -13.46 17.85 2.96
N GLY A 402 -14.79 17.64 2.86
CA GLY A 402 -15.49 17.60 1.58
C GLY A 402 -15.65 18.99 0.97
N PHE A 403 -15.72 19.09 -0.35
CA PHE A 403 -15.98 20.33 -1.06
C PHE A 403 -16.75 20.10 -2.37
N THR A 404 -17.40 21.16 -2.89
CA THR A 404 -17.97 21.20 -4.24
C THR A 404 -16.85 21.50 -5.26
N MET A 405 -17.05 21.14 -6.54
CA MET A 405 -16.07 21.44 -7.60
C MET A 405 -15.76 22.93 -7.74
N GLU A 406 -16.76 23.80 -7.51
CA GLU A 406 -16.59 25.25 -7.51
C GLU A 406 -15.66 25.70 -6.35
N ARG A 407 -15.90 25.16 -5.14
CA ARG A 407 -15.06 25.46 -3.98
C ARG A 407 -13.63 24.94 -4.17
N LYS A 408 -13.47 23.79 -4.83
CA LYS A 408 -12.14 23.25 -5.18
C LYS A 408 -11.32 24.26 -5.98
N ALA A 409 -11.90 24.86 -7.03
CA ALA A 409 -11.19 25.82 -7.86
C ALA A 409 -10.73 27.05 -7.06
N GLN A 410 -11.57 27.56 -6.16
CA GLN A 410 -11.21 28.69 -5.28
C GLN A 410 -10.06 28.33 -4.33
N LEU A 411 -10.12 27.14 -3.70
CA LEU A 411 -9.08 26.68 -2.78
C LEU A 411 -7.74 26.42 -3.52
N LEU A 412 -7.80 25.89 -4.75
CA LEU A 412 -6.58 25.70 -5.57
C LEU A 412 -5.93 27.04 -5.87
N GLU A 413 -6.70 28.06 -6.29
CA GLU A 413 -6.20 29.40 -6.54
C GLU A 413 -5.58 30.01 -5.27
N GLN A 414 -6.29 29.93 -4.12
CA GLN A 414 -5.81 30.49 -2.86
C GLN A 414 -4.50 29.84 -2.40
N ILE A 415 -4.47 28.48 -2.35
CA ILE A 415 -3.36 27.75 -1.75
C ILE A 415 -2.15 27.70 -2.69
N TYR A 416 -2.34 27.41 -4.00
CA TYR A 416 -1.25 27.08 -4.91
C TYR A 416 -0.85 28.21 -5.87
N GLU A 417 -1.78 29.14 -6.21
CA GLU A 417 -1.45 30.25 -7.11
C GLU A 417 -1.08 31.51 -6.34
N ARG A 418 -1.89 31.86 -5.32
CA ARG A 418 -1.63 33.05 -4.51
C ARG A 418 -0.73 32.80 -3.33
N HIS A 419 -0.54 31.53 -2.93
CA HIS A 419 0.21 31.15 -1.72
C HIS A 419 -0.36 31.82 -0.46
N ASP A 420 -1.67 31.99 -0.41
CA ASP A 420 -2.38 32.59 0.72
C ASP A 420 -2.45 31.59 1.86
N LEU A 421 -1.70 31.82 2.92
CA LEU A 421 -1.64 30.96 4.10
C LEU A 421 -2.17 31.70 5.33
N PRO A 422 -2.76 30.98 6.32
CA PRO A 422 -3.10 31.61 7.60
C PRO A 422 -1.87 32.16 8.31
N GLU A 423 -2.08 33.20 9.13
CA GLU A 423 -1.08 33.60 10.12
C GLU A 423 -1.08 32.54 11.23
N PHE A 424 -0.07 31.67 11.21
CA PHE A 424 0.10 30.64 12.23
C PHE A 424 0.60 31.24 13.54
N GLY A 425 0.17 30.68 14.66
CA GLY A 425 0.68 31.07 15.98
C GLY A 425 2.14 30.63 16.21
N GLN A 426 2.64 29.69 15.40
CA GLN A 426 4.01 29.19 15.40
C GLN A 426 4.89 29.98 14.42
N VAL A 427 6.20 29.97 14.66
CA VAL A 427 7.17 30.56 13.72
C VAL A 427 7.34 29.62 12.54
N VAL A 428 6.97 30.09 11.34
CA VAL A 428 7.17 29.34 10.09
C VAL A 428 8.64 29.33 9.73
N ASP A 429 9.23 28.13 9.54
CA ASP A 429 10.58 27.96 9.05
C ASP A 429 10.61 28.06 7.51
N HIS A 430 9.85 27.21 6.84
CA HIS A 430 9.70 27.27 5.38
C HIS A 430 8.39 26.63 4.92
N VAL A 431 8.07 26.81 3.62
CA VAL A 431 6.89 26.20 2.97
C VAL A 431 7.35 25.44 1.73
N SER A 432 6.78 24.25 1.54
CA SER A 432 7.03 23.41 0.37
C SER A 432 5.72 23.13 -0.39
N TYR A 433 5.81 23.19 -1.71
CA TYR A 433 4.71 22.86 -2.63
C TYR A 433 5.04 21.59 -3.46
N LEU A 434 5.80 20.67 -2.89
CA LEU A 434 6.24 19.44 -3.56
C LEU A 434 5.07 18.54 -4.00
N ASP A 435 4.08 18.35 -3.11
CA ASP A 435 2.82 17.61 -3.39
C ASP A 435 1.77 18.08 -2.38
N GLY A 436 1.10 19.16 -2.70
CA GLY A 436 0.28 19.90 -1.76
C GLY A 436 1.04 21.10 -1.19
N CYS A 437 0.48 21.74 -0.17
CA CYS A 437 1.14 22.79 0.58
C CYS A 437 1.55 22.24 1.96
N LYS A 438 2.85 22.17 2.23
CA LYS A 438 3.38 21.79 3.55
C LYS A 438 4.10 22.98 4.17
N VAL A 439 3.65 23.35 5.37
CA VAL A 439 4.28 24.40 6.20
C VAL A 439 5.07 23.71 7.31
N TYR A 440 6.33 24.05 7.43
CA TYR A 440 7.23 23.57 8.47
C TYR A 440 7.43 24.68 9.50
N PHE A 441 7.37 24.33 10.76
CA PHE A 441 7.58 25.27 11.87
C PHE A 441 8.93 25.05 12.54
N ALA A 442 9.45 26.11 13.18
CA ALA A 442 10.76 26.10 13.80
C ALA A 442 10.90 25.12 14.99
N ASP A 443 9.78 24.60 15.51
CA ASP A 443 9.71 23.64 16.61
C ASP A 443 9.60 22.17 16.15
N ASP A 444 9.92 21.87 14.88
CA ASP A 444 9.76 20.59 14.20
C ASP A 444 8.29 20.19 13.92
N SER A 445 7.29 20.98 14.35
CA SER A 445 5.89 20.73 13.95
C SER A 445 5.66 21.08 12.48
N TRP A 446 4.55 20.57 11.91
CA TRP A 446 4.22 20.83 10.51
C TRP A 446 2.72 20.69 10.24
N VAL A 447 2.27 21.25 9.13
CA VAL A 447 0.93 20.99 8.56
C VAL A 447 1.03 20.79 7.05
N VAL A 448 0.26 19.82 6.54
CA VAL A 448 0.08 19.55 5.11
C VAL A 448 -1.37 19.78 4.72
N ILE A 449 -1.58 20.52 3.65
CA ILE A 449 -2.88 20.77 3.03
C ILE A 449 -2.81 20.22 1.61
N ARG A 450 -3.57 19.14 1.33
CA ARG A 450 -3.44 18.39 0.09
C ARG A 450 -4.79 17.97 -0.45
N PHE A 451 -5.03 18.18 -1.74
CA PHE A 451 -6.21 17.63 -2.41
C PHE A 451 -6.03 16.14 -2.67
N SER A 452 -7.08 15.36 -2.39
CA SER A 452 -7.12 13.96 -2.82
C SER A 452 -7.12 13.89 -4.35
N GLY A 453 -6.29 13.00 -4.91
CA GLY A 453 -6.25 12.75 -6.35
C GLY A 453 -7.42 11.92 -6.87
N THR A 454 -8.18 11.28 -5.98
CA THR A 454 -9.24 10.31 -6.35
C THR A 454 -10.61 10.68 -5.82
N GLU A 455 -10.70 11.55 -4.82
CA GLU A 455 -11.94 11.92 -4.12
C GLU A 455 -12.06 13.46 -4.01
N PRO A 456 -13.27 14.02 -3.94
CA PRO A 456 -13.46 15.45 -3.77
C PRO A 456 -13.23 15.87 -2.30
N LEU A 457 -12.03 15.62 -1.81
CA LEU A 457 -11.60 15.84 -0.43
C LEU A 457 -10.33 16.69 -0.36
N LEU A 458 -10.28 17.61 0.60
CA LEU A 458 -9.07 18.29 1.05
C LEU A 458 -8.61 17.60 2.34
N ARG A 459 -7.42 17.06 2.32
CA ARG A 459 -6.79 16.43 3.46
C ARG A 459 -5.91 17.42 4.18
N VAL A 460 -6.09 17.54 5.48
CA VAL A 460 -5.25 18.36 6.36
C VAL A 460 -4.63 17.46 7.41
N PHE A 461 -3.30 17.38 7.40
CA PHE A 461 -2.53 16.62 8.37
C PHE A 461 -1.67 17.60 9.16
N ALA A 462 -1.65 17.48 10.48
CA ALA A 462 -0.72 18.24 11.31
C ALA A 462 -0.05 17.34 12.33
N GLU A 463 1.22 17.60 12.61
CA GLU A 463 1.99 16.93 13.65
C GLU A 463 2.66 17.97 14.54
N ALA A 464 2.57 17.76 15.85
CA ALA A 464 3.19 18.60 16.86
C ALA A 464 3.56 17.78 18.10
N ALA A 465 4.20 18.41 19.11
CA ALA A 465 4.59 17.73 20.33
C ALA A 465 3.41 17.23 21.17
N THR A 466 2.23 17.87 21.07
CA THR A 466 0.99 17.44 21.74
C THR A 466 -0.21 17.47 20.78
N TYR A 467 -1.25 16.69 21.14
CA TYR A 467 -2.50 16.68 20.40
C TYR A 467 -3.14 18.09 20.31
N GLU A 468 -3.13 18.85 21.41
CA GLU A 468 -3.72 20.19 21.46
C GLU A 468 -3.00 21.16 20.52
N GLN A 469 -1.67 21.05 20.41
CA GLN A 469 -0.88 21.87 19.47
C GLN A 469 -1.20 21.49 18.02
N ALA A 470 -1.23 20.20 17.68
CA ALA A 470 -1.56 19.73 16.34
C ALA A 470 -3.00 20.13 15.96
N GLN A 471 -3.96 20.00 16.88
CA GLN A 471 -5.34 20.42 16.67
C GLN A 471 -5.44 21.94 16.46
N GLY A 472 -4.73 22.72 17.27
CA GLY A 472 -4.68 24.17 17.12
C GLY A 472 -4.15 24.65 15.75
N ILE A 473 -3.20 23.93 15.16
CA ILE A 473 -2.71 24.19 13.79
C ILE A 473 -3.82 23.87 12.77
N ILE A 474 -4.50 22.74 12.90
CA ILE A 474 -5.62 22.37 12.02
C ILE A 474 -6.75 23.40 12.13
N ASP A 475 -7.11 23.82 13.34
CA ASP A 475 -8.19 24.81 13.55
C ASP A 475 -7.90 26.15 12.86
N GLN A 476 -6.62 26.59 12.82
CA GLN A 476 -6.21 27.79 12.09
C GLN A 476 -6.41 27.62 10.58
N VAL A 477 -6.05 26.44 10.02
CA VAL A 477 -6.27 26.12 8.60
C VAL A 477 -7.76 26.09 8.27
N VAL A 478 -8.55 25.40 9.11
CA VAL A 478 -10.01 25.26 8.95
C VAL A 478 -10.70 26.60 8.98
N ALA A 479 -10.35 27.46 9.96
CA ALA A 479 -10.95 28.80 10.09
C ALA A 479 -10.57 29.69 8.89
N TYR A 480 -9.31 29.69 8.46
CA TYR A 480 -8.82 30.52 7.37
C TYR A 480 -9.47 30.17 6.03
N TYR A 481 -9.51 28.88 5.68
CA TYR A 481 -10.13 28.43 4.43
C TYR A 481 -11.62 28.13 4.56
N GLN A 482 -12.24 28.35 5.71
CA GLN A 482 -13.67 28.10 5.97
C GLN A 482 -14.06 26.67 5.55
N LEU A 483 -13.28 25.69 6.01
CA LEU A 483 -13.54 24.27 5.79
C LEU A 483 -14.58 23.78 6.81
N ALA A 484 -15.55 22.95 6.36
CA ALA A 484 -16.63 22.45 7.22
C ALA A 484 -16.86 20.94 7.00
#